data_d6fd82a53ef03d0d5fb4ce64d121cba7
#
_entry.id   d6fd82a53ef03d0d5fb4ce64d121cba7
#
_cell.length_a   1.000
_cell.length_b   1.000
_cell.length_c   1.000
_cell.angle_alpha   90.00
_cell.angle_beta   90.00
_cell.angle_gamma   90.00
#
_symmetry.space_group_name_H-M   'P 1'
#
loop_
_entity.id
_entity.type
_entity.pdbx_description
1 polymer ?
#
loop_
_entity_poly.entity_id
_entity_poly.type
_entity_poly.pdbx_seq_one_letter_code
_entity_poly.pdbx_strand_id
1 'polypeptide(L)' 'MKTNIISEEEQIEEILTEANSYNLRQEVITTASMFMQDDPELDKVAAYQMAYMEWIK' A
#
# COMPACT_ATOMS: atom_id res chain seq x y z
N MET A 1 -11.71 -3.91 -25.47
CA MET A 1 -12.10 -3.70 -24.54
C MET A 1 -11.30 -3.19 -23.63
N LYS A 2 -11.38 -2.58 -23.22
CA LYS A 2 -10.69 -2.14 -22.37
C LYS A 2 -10.99 -2.47 -21.08
N THR A 3 -10.23 -2.74 -20.36
CA THR A 3 -10.63 -3.13 -19.06
C THR A 3 -10.58 -1.97 -18.15
N ASN A 4 -11.22 -2.10 -17.01
CA ASN A 4 -11.19 -1.07 -16.01
C ASN A 4 -10.30 -1.43 -14.87
N ILE A 5 -9.29 -2.20 -15.14
CA ILE A 5 -8.38 -2.61 -14.11
C ILE A 5 -7.49 -1.44 -13.73
N ILE A 6 -7.52 -1.08 -12.48
CA ILE A 6 -6.64 -0.05 -11.95
C ILE A 6 -5.26 -0.65 -11.81
N SER A 7 -4.26 0.03 -12.33
CA SER A 7 -2.90 -0.48 -12.26
C SER A 7 -2.45 -0.60 -10.81
N GLU A 8 -1.42 -1.42 -10.61
CA GLU A 8 -0.86 -1.61 -9.29
C GLU A 8 -0.41 -0.29 -8.69
N GLU A 9 0.25 0.53 -9.50
CA GLU A 9 0.73 1.82 -9.02
C GLU A 9 -0.41 2.73 -8.63
N GLU A 10 -1.50 2.70 -9.37
CA GLU A 10 -2.64 3.53 -9.03
C GLU A 10 -3.28 3.09 -7.71
N GLN A 11 -3.35 1.79 -7.49
CA GLN A 11 -3.90 1.28 -6.25
C GLN A 11 -3.05 1.72 -5.06
N ILE A 12 -1.73 1.65 -5.21
CA ILE A 12 -0.83 2.06 -4.16
C ILE A 12 -0.96 3.57 -3.92
N GLU A 13 -1.09 4.34 -4.99
CA GLU A 13 -1.27 5.78 -4.86
C GLU A 13 -2.52 6.11 -4.06
N GLU A 14 -3.61 5.38 -4.31
CA GLU A 14 -4.83 5.61 -3.56
C GLU A 14 -4.64 5.33 -2.08
N ILE A 15 -3.94 4.24 -1.78
CA ILE A 15 -3.66 3.88 -0.39
C ILE A 15 -2.83 4.98 0.27
N LEU A 16 -1.81 5.46 -0.44
CA LEU A 16 -0.94 6.47 0.11
C LEU A 16 -1.62 7.82 0.25
N THR A 17 -2.55 8.13 -0.66
CA THR A 17 -3.34 9.35 -0.55
C THR A 17 -4.17 9.31 0.72
N GLU A 18 -4.81 8.17 0.99
CA GLU A 18 -5.57 8.01 2.21
C GLU A 18 -4.67 8.14 3.43
N ALA A 19 -3.53 7.47 3.39
CA ALA A 19 -2.61 7.53 4.52
C ALA A 19 -2.11 8.95 4.74
N ASN A 20 -1.91 9.69 3.66
CA ASN A 20 -1.43 11.06 3.76
C ASN A 20 -2.45 11.96 4.47
N SER A 21 -3.74 11.67 4.31
CA SER A 21 -4.76 12.47 4.99
C SER A 21 -4.70 12.30 6.50
N TYR A 22 -4.03 11.25 6.97
CA TYR A 22 -3.80 11.03 8.40
C TYR A 22 -2.36 11.34 8.79
N ASN A 23 -1.56 11.88 7.86
CA ASN A 23 -0.14 12.15 8.09
C ASN A 23 0.65 10.89 8.35
N LEU A 24 0.24 9.78 7.72
CA LEU A 24 0.88 8.49 7.92
C LEU A 24 1.47 7.91 6.64
N ARG A 25 1.67 8.75 5.62
CA ARG A 25 2.17 8.27 4.35
C ARG A 25 3.52 7.57 4.50
N GLN A 26 4.45 8.22 5.18
CA GLN A 26 5.79 7.65 5.34
C GLN A 26 5.76 6.37 6.16
N GLU A 27 4.94 6.37 7.20
CA GLU A 27 4.81 5.19 8.04
C GLU A 27 4.30 3.99 7.25
N VAL A 28 3.31 4.23 6.39
CA VAL A 28 2.77 3.14 5.58
C VAL A 28 3.81 2.64 4.60
N ILE A 29 4.55 3.55 3.96
CA ILE A 29 5.59 3.15 3.02
C ILE A 29 6.64 2.29 3.72
N THR A 30 7.11 2.74 4.87
CA THR A 30 8.13 2.00 5.61
C THR A 30 7.65 0.63 6.03
N THR A 31 6.42 0.57 6.53
CA THR A 31 5.86 -0.70 7.00
C THR A 31 5.65 -1.66 5.82
N ALA A 32 5.16 -1.15 4.70
CA ALA A 32 4.98 -2.00 3.53
C ALA A 32 6.32 -2.55 3.04
N SER A 33 7.36 -1.73 3.07
CA SER A 33 8.70 -2.18 2.67
C SER A 33 9.17 -3.31 3.57
N MET A 34 8.91 -3.20 4.87
CA MET A 34 9.31 -4.24 5.80
C MET A 34 8.56 -5.54 5.53
N PHE A 35 7.28 -5.46 5.23
CA PHE A 35 6.51 -6.66 4.90
C PHE A 35 7.06 -7.32 3.66
N MET A 36 7.44 -6.54 2.65
CA MET A 36 7.96 -7.10 1.42
C MET A 36 9.35 -7.70 1.61
N GLN A 37 10.14 -7.15 2.50
CA GLN A 37 11.44 -7.74 2.81
C GLN A 37 11.30 -9.05 3.55
N ASP A 38 10.31 -9.13 4.45
CA ASP A 38 10.08 -10.35 5.20
C ASP A 38 9.50 -11.45 4.31
N ASP A 39 8.74 -11.08 3.31
CA ASP A 39 8.08 -12.05 2.45
C ASP A 39 8.24 -11.60 0.99
N PRO A 40 9.32 -12.04 0.33
CA PRO A 40 9.58 -11.58 -1.04
C PRO A 40 8.50 -11.96 -2.04
N GLU A 41 7.63 -12.89 -1.70
CA GLU A 41 6.55 -13.28 -2.60
C GLU A 41 5.26 -12.52 -2.35
N LEU A 42 5.27 -11.67 -1.36
CA LEU A 42 4.08 -10.90 -1.03
C LEU A 42 3.79 -9.88 -2.13
N ASP A 43 2.54 -9.85 -2.57
CA ASP A 43 2.11 -8.90 -3.57
C ASP A 43 2.29 -7.47 -3.04
N LYS A 44 2.75 -6.59 -3.91
CA LYS A 44 3.06 -5.23 -3.51
C LYS A 44 1.82 -4.49 -3.00
N VAL A 45 0.71 -4.61 -3.75
CA VAL A 45 -0.52 -3.95 -3.31
C VAL A 45 -0.98 -4.50 -1.97
N ALA A 46 -0.87 -5.82 -1.80
CA ALA A 46 -1.25 -6.43 -0.53
C ALA A 46 -0.39 -5.91 0.60
N ALA A 47 0.92 -5.73 0.35
CA ALA A 47 1.81 -5.21 1.38
C ALA A 47 1.39 -3.82 1.82
N TYR A 48 1.03 -2.96 0.86
CA TYR A 48 0.60 -1.61 1.19
C TYR A 48 -0.74 -1.59 1.89
N GLN A 49 -1.66 -2.49 1.50
CA GLN A 49 -2.93 -2.58 2.17
C GLN A 49 -2.77 -3.03 3.61
N MET A 50 -1.93 -4.03 3.83
CA MET A 50 -1.67 -4.51 5.18
C MET A 50 -1.02 -3.43 6.03
N ALA A 51 -0.08 -2.71 5.44
CA ALA A 51 0.59 -1.63 6.16
C ALA A 51 -0.40 -0.53 6.54
N TYR A 52 -1.27 -0.18 5.61
CA TYR A 52 -2.29 0.83 5.88
C TYR A 52 -3.17 0.41 7.05
N MET A 53 -3.63 -0.85 7.02
CA MET A 53 -4.50 -1.35 8.07
C MET A 53 -3.79 -1.42 9.42
N GLU A 54 -2.47 -1.61 9.40
CA GLU A 54 -1.71 -1.66 10.63
C GLU A 54 -1.73 -0.31 11.34
N TRP A 55 -1.69 0.76 10.57
CA TRP A 55 -1.65 2.11 11.13
C TRP A 55 -3.03 2.73 11.32
N ILE A 56 -3.98 2.38 10.46
CA ILE A 56 -5.33 2.93 10.51
C ILE A 56 -6.24 1.86 11.07
N LYS A 57 -6.36 1.82 12.35
CA LYS A 57 -7.20 0.82 12.98
C LYS A 57 -8.47 1.39 13.54
#